data_c58f94b0c4567d70579a45ef9809a27e
#
_entry.id   c58f94b0c4567d70579a45ef9809a27e
#
_cell.length_a   1.000
_cell.length_b   1.000
_cell.length_c   1.000
_cell.angle_alpha   90.00
_cell.angle_beta   90.00
_cell.angle_gamma   90.00
#
_symmetry.space_group_name_H-M   'P 1'
#
loop_
_entity.id
_entity.type
_entity.pdbx_description
1 polymer ?
#
loop_
_entity_poly.entity_id
_entity_poly.type
_entity_poly.pdbx_seq_one_letter_code
_entity_poly.pdbx_strand_id
1 'polypeptide(L)'
;WTRRHAIDKGTNLGRHLIQAFQPGEVTPEQAHEIGMELAKEILGGKYEFVLTTHIDKDHVHNHLIFNAVSFADHKHYHSNKRSYHYIRRTSDRLCKEHGLSVIIPGQDKGKSYIEHQAAQNGTSYKAKLKAAIDRLLPACSNLEELLRRLQREGYEIKRGKYISARAPDQERFTRLKTLGVDYTEEA
;
A
#
# COMPACT_ATOMS: atom_id res chain seq x y z
N TRP A 1 32.40 -4.71 8.49
CA TRP A 1 33.28 -3.64 9.00
C TRP A 1 32.46 -2.54 9.70
N THR A 2 31.49 -1.93 9.07
CA THR A 2 30.71 -0.80 9.59
C THR A 2 30.04 -1.07 10.94
N ARG A 3 29.49 -2.28 11.16
CA ARG A 3 28.85 -2.64 12.43
C ARG A 3 29.82 -2.62 13.63
N ARG A 4 31.08 -3.02 13.45
CA ARG A 4 32.09 -3.05 14.54
C ARG A 4 32.49 -1.65 14.96
N HIS A 5 32.30 -0.67 14.08
CA HIS A 5 32.70 0.73 14.29
C HIS A 5 31.54 1.65 14.59
N ALA A 6 30.31 1.11 14.69
CA ALA A 6 29.13 1.92 15.05
C ALA A 6 29.31 2.55 16.44
N ILE A 7 29.10 3.85 16.53
CA ILE A 7 29.26 4.63 17.77
C ILE A 7 27.96 4.76 18.56
N ASP A 8 26.84 4.34 17.97
CA ASP A 8 25.51 4.32 18.58
C ASP A 8 24.94 2.91 18.65
N LYS A 9 23.88 2.72 19.45
CA LYS A 9 23.23 1.41 19.63
C LYS A 9 22.26 1.13 18.50
N GLY A 10 22.36 -0.03 17.87
CA GLY A 10 21.41 -0.53 16.87
C GLY A 10 21.68 -2.00 16.54
N THR A 11 20.62 -2.74 16.23
CA THR A 11 20.69 -4.18 15.92
C THR A 11 20.56 -4.46 14.42
N ASN A 12 20.01 -3.52 13.66
CA ASN A 12 19.81 -3.70 12.23
C ASN A 12 21.14 -3.64 11.47
N LEU A 13 21.37 -4.58 10.58
CA LEU A 13 22.56 -4.62 9.72
C LEU A 13 22.34 -3.83 8.42
N GLY A 14 21.13 -3.89 7.87
CA GLY A 14 20.76 -3.24 6.64
C GLY A 14 19.33 -2.73 6.68
N ARG A 15 18.98 -1.92 5.71
CA ARG A 15 17.63 -1.43 5.45
C ARG A 15 17.26 -1.79 4.03
N HIS A 16 16.00 -2.07 3.82
CA HIS A 16 15.44 -2.41 2.53
C HIS A 16 14.27 -1.47 2.22
N LEU A 17 14.29 -0.87 1.06
CA LEU A 17 13.25 -0.01 0.50
C LEU A 17 12.83 -0.56 -0.85
N ILE A 18 11.54 -0.56 -1.13
CA ILE A 18 10.99 -0.90 -2.45
C ILE A 18 10.33 0.36 -3.02
N GLN A 19 10.69 0.70 -4.26
CA GLN A 19 10.05 1.74 -5.06
C GLN A 19 9.38 1.06 -6.25
N ALA A 20 8.06 1.12 -6.32
CA ALA A 20 7.27 0.50 -7.38
C ALA A 20 6.63 1.58 -8.27
N PHE A 21 6.52 1.29 -9.55
CA PHE A 21 5.94 2.16 -10.58
C PHE A 21 4.63 1.57 -11.11
N GLN A 22 3.78 2.38 -11.69
CA GLN A 22 2.56 1.90 -12.33
C GLN A 22 2.89 1.03 -13.55
N PRO A 23 2.16 -0.05 -13.81
CA PRO A 23 2.39 -0.90 -14.98
C PRO A 23 2.38 -0.11 -16.29
N GLY A 24 3.41 -0.31 -17.11
CA GLY A 24 3.52 0.32 -18.43
C GLY A 24 3.93 1.79 -18.46
N GLU A 25 4.17 2.42 -17.30
CA GLU A 25 4.46 3.85 -17.20
C GLU A 25 5.96 4.18 -17.32
N VAL A 26 6.84 3.21 -17.07
CA VAL A 26 8.28 3.43 -17.00
C VAL A 26 9.05 2.27 -17.62
N THR A 27 10.19 2.55 -18.27
CA THR A 27 11.12 1.51 -18.70
C THR A 27 12.01 1.06 -17.54
N PRO A 28 12.60 -0.14 -17.59
CA PRO A 28 13.52 -0.61 -16.55
C PRO A 28 14.72 0.32 -16.33
N GLU A 29 15.26 0.89 -17.40
CA GLU A 29 16.40 1.81 -17.35
C GLU A 29 16.00 3.11 -16.67
N GLN A 30 14.86 3.68 -17.03
CA GLN A 30 14.33 4.90 -16.42
C GLN A 30 13.99 4.67 -14.93
N ALA A 31 13.41 3.52 -14.58
CA ALA A 31 13.15 3.15 -13.20
C ALA A 31 14.43 3.05 -12.37
N HIS A 32 15.49 2.46 -12.97
CA HIS A 32 16.80 2.36 -12.33
C HIS A 32 17.42 3.73 -12.08
N GLU A 33 17.36 4.62 -13.07
CA GLU A 33 17.87 6.00 -12.98
C GLU A 33 17.18 6.77 -11.85
N ILE A 34 15.85 6.75 -11.80
CA ILE A 34 15.04 7.36 -10.73
C ILE A 34 15.38 6.74 -9.35
N GLY A 35 15.60 5.44 -9.30
CA GLY A 35 16.02 4.74 -8.08
C GLY A 35 17.40 5.18 -7.61
N MET A 36 18.35 5.41 -8.52
CA MET A 36 19.69 5.92 -8.23
C MET A 36 19.64 7.37 -7.72
N GLU A 37 18.80 8.22 -8.29
CA GLU A 37 18.58 9.59 -7.82
C GLU A 37 17.99 9.58 -6.40
N LEU A 38 16.97 8.75 -6.17
CA LEU A 38 16.38 8.58 -4.85
C LEU A 38 17.43 8.12 -3.83
N ALA A 39 18.22 7.09 -4.15
CA ALA A 39 19.26 6.59 -3.26
C ALA A 39 20.29 7.67 -2.90
N LYS A 40 20.78 8.40 -3.88
CA LYS A 40 21.75 9.51 -3.67
C LYS A 40 21.19 10.57 -2.73
N GLU A 41 19.92 10.97 -2.92
CA GLU A 41 19.31 12.02 -2.11
C GLU A 41 19.02 11.57 -0.67
N ILE A 42 18.37 10.41 -0.49
CA ILE A 42 17.96 9.98 0.86
C ILE A 42 19.13 9.46 1.72
N LEU A 43 20.20 8.97 1.08
CA LEU A 43 21.37 8.43 1.77
C LEU A 43 22.50 9.48 1.93
N GLY A 44 22.45 10.57 1.17
CA GLY A 44 23.41 11.68 1.27
C GLY A 44 24.86 11.28 1.07
N GLY A 45 25.14 10.21 0.32
CA GLY A 45 26.49 9.68 0.09
C GLY A 45 27.18 9.08 1.31
N LYS A 46 26.45 8.76 2.38
CA LYS A 46 27.01 8.27 3.65
C LYS A 46 26.86 6.76 3.87
N TYR A 47 26.04 6.10 3.06
CA TYR A 47 25.73 4.68 3.23
C TYR A 47 26.06 3.93 1.96
N GLU A 48 26.73 2.78 2.12
CA GLU A 48 26.89 1.83 1.01
C GLU A 48 25.54 1.21 0.69
N PHE A 49 25.23 1.08 -0.60
CA PHE A 49 23.96 0.52 -1.04
C PHE A 49 24.10 -0.32 -2.31
N VAL A 50 23.10 -1.15 -2.53
CA VAL A 50 22.85 -1.88 -3.78
C VAL A 50 21.44 -1.52 -4.24
N LEU A 51 21.32 -1.18 -5.51
CA LEU A 51 20.05 -0.97 -6.19
C LEU A 51 19.88 -2.00 -7.28
N THR A 52 18.74 -2.70 -7.27
CA THR A 52 18.34 -3.63 -8.33
C THR A 52 16.97 -3.26 -8.85
N THR A 53 16.80 -3.33 -10.18
CA THR A 53 15.51 -3.09 -10.85
C THR A 53 14.96 -4.42 -11.31
N HIS A 54 13.74 -4.74 -10.93
CA HIS A 54 13.06 -5.98 -11.21
C HIS A 54 11.92 -5.78 -12.20
N ILE A 55 11.77 -6.75 -13.10
CA ILE A 55 10.76 -6.79 -14.17
C ILE A 55 9.95 -8.11 -14.14
N ASP A 56 10.05 -8.85 -13.04
CA ASP A 56 9.42 -10.16 -12.85
C ASP A 56 7.93 -10.07 -12.48
N LYS A 57 7.40 -8.88 -12.33
CA LYS A 57 6.00 -8.57 -12.04
C LYS A 57 5.36 -7.79 -13.19
N ASP A 58 4.05 -7.59 -13.12
CA ASP A 58 3.31 -6.74 -14.06
C ASP A 58 3.76 -5.27 -14.04
N HIS A 59 4.56 -4.88 -13.05
CA HIS A 59 5.10 -3.55 -12.86
C HIS A 59 6.61 -3.58 -12.58
N VAL A 60 7.30 -2.58 -13.06
CA VAL A 60 8.73 -2.38 -12.75
C VAL A 60 8.87 -1.88 -11.30
N HIS A 61 9.85 -2.41 -10.59
CA HIS A 61 10.13 -1.97 -9.23
C HIS A 61 11.62 -2.08 -8.87
N ASN A 62 12.05 -1.17 -8.01
CA ASN A 62 13.40 -1.10 -7.49
C ASN A 62 13.48 -1.67 -6.09
N HIS A 63 14.53 -2.43 -5.81
CA HIS A 63 14.95 -2.80 -4.47
C HIS A 63 16.22 -2.03 -4.13
N LEU A 64 16.13 -1.13 -3.15
CA LEU A 64 17.27 -0.42 -2.59
C LEU A 64 17.61 -1.03 -1.23
N ILE A 65 18.78 -1.65 -1.11
CA ILE A 65 19.29 -2.21 0.13
C ILE A 65 20.54 -1.42 0.51
N PHE A 66 20.60 -0.90 1.74
CA PHE A 66 21.72 -0.13 2.20
C PHE A 66 22.17 -0.53 3.62
N ASN A 67 23.44 -0.34 3.92
CA ASN A 67 23.98 -0.58 5.23
C ASN A 67 23.31 0.32 6.28
N ALA A 68 22.92 -0.26 7.42
CA ALA A 68 22.28 0.52 8.48
C ALA A 68 23.24 1.47 9.19
N VAL A 69 24.56 1.28 9.06
CA VAL A 69 25.59 2.11 9.66
C VAL A 69 26.32 2.89 8.56
N SER A 70 26.37 4.19 8.72
CA SER A 70 27.11 5.10 7.83
C SER A 70 28.62 4.81 7.89
N PHE A 71 29.29 4.80 6.74
CA PHE A 71 30.74 4.71 6.67
C PHE A 71 31.44 6.05 6.94
N ALA A 72 30.68 7.17 6.87
CA ALA A 72 31.25 8.51 7.04
C ALA A 72 31.31 8.95 8.51
N ASP A 73 30.24 8.70 9.27
CA ASP A 73 30.12 9.15 10.66
C ASP A 73 29.82 8.01 11.66
N HIS A 74 29.81 6.78 11.19
CA HIS A 74 29.59 5.54 11.95
C HIS A 74 28.29 5.51 12.80
N LYS A 75 27.30 6.31 12.40
CA LYS A 75 25.99 6.33 13.04
C LYS A 75 24.98 5.46 12.31
N HIS A 76 24.03 4.92 13.06
CA HIS A 76 22.92 4.18 12.47
C HIS A 76 21.95 5.11 11.75
N TYR A 77 21.37 4.60 10.67
CA TYR A 77 20.28 5.27 9.98
C TYR A 77 19.04 5.31 10.88
N HIS A 78 18.56 6.50 11.18
CA HIS A 78 17.37 6.71 12.01
C HIS A 78 16.09 6.53 11.20
N SER A 79 15.50 5.32 11.29
CA SER A 79 14.21 5.02 10.68
C SER A 79 13.07 5.39 11.64
N ASN A 80 12.30 6.41 11.28
CA ASN A 80 11.13 6.91 12.01
C ASN A 80 10.09 7.48 11.04
N LYS A 81 8.94 7.94 11.55
CA LYS A 81 7.89 8.54 10.71
C LYS A 81 8.38 9.71 9.85
N ARG A 82 9.31 10.53 10.36
CA ARG A 82 9.85 11.67 9.60
C ARG A 82 10.69 11.20 8.42
N SER A 83 11.59 10.23 8.62
CA SER A 83 12.40 9.66 7.53
C SER A 83 11.53 8.93 6.50
N TYR A 84 10.49 8.20 6.95
CA TYR A 84 9.51 7.57 6.06
C TYR A 84 8.80 8.59 5.17
N HIS A 85 8.28 9.68 5.74
CA HIS A 85 7.63 10.73 4.96
C HIS A 85 8.61 11.49 4.06
N TYR A 86 9.86 11.63 4.47
CA TYR A 86 10.89 12.24 3.64
C TYR A 86 11.16 11.38 2.40
N ILE A 87 11.43 10.09 2.58
CA ILE A 87 11.65 9.14 1.47
C ILE A 87 10.47 9.17 0.50
N ARG A 88 9.24 9.07 1.02
CA ARG A 88 8.04 9.08 0.17
C ARG A 88 7.91 10.37 -0.63
N ARG A 89 8.05 11.53 0.00
CA ARG A 89 7.96 12.83 -0.70
C ARG A 89 9.06 13.00 -1.74
N THR A 90 10.28 12.54 -1.45
CA THR A 90 11.39 12.55 -2.41
C THR A 90 11.07 11.66 -3.61
N SER A 91 10.60 10.43 -3.38
CA SER A 91 10.18 9.54 -4.46
C SER A 91 9.03 10.14 -5.30
N ASP A 92 7.98 10.68 -4.65
CA ASP A 92 6.84 11.30 -5.34
C ASP A 92 7.29 12.53 -6.17
N ARG A 93 8.25 13.31 -5.68
CA ARG A 93 8.81 14.45 -6.42
C ARG A 93 9.58 13.99 -7.66
N LEU A 94 10.51 13.06 -7.48
CA LEU A 94 11.30 12.51 -8.58
C LEU A 94 10.41 11.89 -9.66
N CYS A 95 9.40 11.09 -9.27
CA CYS A 95 8.43 10.54 -10.23
C CYS A 95 7.74 11.65 -11.03
N LYS A 96 7.28 12.73 -10.39
CA LYS A 96 6.66 13.88 -11.08
C LYS A 96 7.63 14.60 -12.01
N GLU A 97 8.88 14.78 -11.62
CA GLU A 97 9.93 15.42 -12.45
C GLU A 97 10.21 14.61 -13.72
N HIS A 98 10.07 13.27 -13.64
CA HIS A 98 10.16 12.37 -14.79
C HIS A 98 8.80 12.14 -15.50
N GLY A 99 7.74 12.89 -15.16
CA GLY A 99 6.43 12.81 -15.80
C GLY A 99 5.60 11.58 -15.44
N LEU A 100 5.94 10.90 -14.33
CA LEU A 100 5.27 9.69 -13.87
C LEU A 100 4.16 10.01 -12.86
N SER A 101 3.21 9.08 -12.72
CA SER A 101 2.12 9.18 -11.77
C SER A 101 2.61 9.00 -10.32
N VAL A 102 1.84 9.54 -9.38
CA VAL A 102 2.07 9.34 -7.94
C VAL A 102 0.75 9.04 -7.23
N ILE A 103 0.82 8.25 -6.16
CA ILE A 103 -0.35 7.96 -5.32
C ILE A 103 -0.75 9.22 -4.56
N ILE A 104 -1.98 9.70 -4.80
CA ILE A 104 -2.56 10.83 -4.07
C ILE A 104 -3.17 10.33 -2.75
N PRO A 105 -2.64 10.72 -1.59
CA PRO A 105 -3.19 10.29 -0.30
C PRO A 105 -4.65 10.73 -0.13
N GLY A 106 -5.52 9.79 0.23
CA GLY A 106 -6.92 10.08 0.58
C GLY A 106 -7.95 9.72 -0.49
N GLN A 107 -7.56 9.47 -1.74
CA GLN A 107 -8.48 9.00 -2.79
C GLN A 107 -8.65 7.48 -2.78
N ASP A 108 -7.59 6.72 -2.46
CA ASP A 108 -7.67 5.27 -2.29
C ASP A 108 -6.93 4.83 -1.03
N LYS A 109 -7.62 4.19 -0.10
CA LYS A 109 -6.97 3.43 0.95
C LYS A 109 -6.42 2.16 0.31
N GLY A 110 -5.10 2.09 0.16
CA GLY A 110 -4.43 0.92 -0.39
C GLY A 110 -4.92 -0.37 0.28
N LYS A 111 -5.23 -1.38 -0.53
CA LYS A 111 -5.57 -2.72 -0.04
C LYS A 111 -4.31 -3.34 0.58
N SER A 112 -4.46 -4.10 1.68
CA SER A 112 -3.36 -4.92 2.17
C SER A 112 -3.00 -5.98 1.11
N TYR A 113 -1.76 -6.47 1.12
CA TYR A 113 -1.33 -7.55 0.21
C TYR A 113 -2.27 -8.76 0.27
N ILE A 114 -2.68 -9.16 1.49
CA ILE A 114 -3.62 -10.27 1.71
C ILE A 114 -4.98 -9.98 1.07
N GLU A 115 -5.50 -8.76 1.21
CA GLU A 115 -6.78 -8.36 0.61
C GLU A 115 -6.69 -8.28 -0.92
N HIS A 116 -5.55 -7.82 -1.46
CA HIS A 116 -5.32 -7.79 -2.90
C HIS A 116 -5.28 -9.21 -3.48
N GLN A 117 -4.54 -10.11 -2.84
CA GLN A 117 -4.45 -11.52 -3.23
C GLN A 117 -5.80 -12.23 -3.11
N ALA A 118 -6.55 -11.98 -2.03
CA ALA A 118 -7.89 -12.53 -1.86
C ALA A 118 -8.87 -12.02 -2.92
N ALA A 119 -8.74 -10.76 -3.35
CA ALA A 119 -9.55 -10.20 -4.42
C ALA A 119 -9.23 -10.86 -5.78
N GLN A 120 -7.96 -11.08 -6.10
CA GLN A 120 -7.53 -11.79 -7.32
C GLN A 120 -8.01 -13.24 -7.34
N ASN A 121 -7.95 -13.92 -6.21
CA ASN A 121 -8.38 -15.32 -6.07
C ASN A 121 -9.91 -15.47 -5.91
N GLY A 122 -10.69 -14.38 -5.95
CA GLY A 122 -12.13 -14.42 -5.75
C GLY A 122 -12.58 -14.79 -4.34
N THR A 123 -11.66 -14.79 -3.36
CA THR A 123 -11.93 -15.17 -1.95
C THR A 123 -12.16 -13.97 -1.03
N SER A 124 -12.00 -12.74 -1.54
CA SER A 124 -12.22 -11.53 -0.74
C SER A 124 -13.69 -11.35 -0.35
N TYR A 125 -14.00 -11.42 0.92
CA TYR A 125 -15.34 -11.16 1.46
C TYR A 125 -15.81 -9.72 1.18
N LYS A 126 -14.90 -8.74 1.17
CA LYS A 126 -15.24 -7.36 0.81
C LYS A 126 -15.62 -7.23 -0.65
N ALA A 127 -14.89 -7.89 -1.55
CA ALA A 127 -15.22 -7.90 -2.97
C ALA A 127 -16.55 -8.59 -3.23
N LYS A 128 -16.82 -9.73 -2.60
CA LYS A 128 -18.10 -10.43 -2.68
C LYS A 128 -19.27 -9.58 -2.18
N LEU A 129 -19.11 -8.96 -1.00
CA LEU A 129 -20.14 -8.09 -0.42
C LEU A 129 -20.39 -6.85 -1.30
N LYS A 130 -19.33 -6.23 -1.82
CA LYS A 130 -19.43 -5.11 -2.75
C LYS A 130 -20.21 -5.50 -4.00
N ALA A 131 -19.85 -6.60 -4.65
CA ALA A 131 -20.54 -7.11 -5.83
C ALA A 131 -22.02 -7.45 -5.57
N ALA A 132 -22.34 -7.98 -4.37
CA ALA A 132 -23.72 -8.25 -3.98
C ALA A 132 -24.52 -6.95 -3.83
N ILE A 133 -23.96 -5.92 -3.19
CA ILE A 133 -24.59 -4.60 -3.06
C ILE A 133 -24.80 -3.97 -4.45
N ASP A 134 -23.77 -3.89 -5.27
CA ASP A 134 -23.80 -3.28 -6.60
C ASP A 134 -24.88 -3.93 -7.51
N ARG A 135 -25.05 -5.25 -7.38
CA ARG A 135 -26.07 -6.01 -8.11
C ARG A 135 -27.50 -5.76 -7.60
N LEU A 136 -27.68 -5.64 -6.28
CA LEU A 136 -28.99 -5.49 -5.67
C LEU A 136 -29.49 -4.05 -5.67
N LEU A 137 -28.58 -3.08 -5.57
CA LEU A 137 -28.88 -1.66 -5.40
C LEU A 137 -29.85 -1.11 -6.47
N PRO A 138 -29.69 -1.39 -7.79
CA PRO A 138 -30.59 -0.86 -8.82
C PRO A 138 -32.05 -1.30 -8.67
N ALA A 139 -32.30 -2.41 -7.95
CA ALA A 139 -33.64 -2.96 -7.74
C ALA A 139 -34.24 -2.62 -6.37
N CYS A 140 -33.53 -1.75 -5.58
CA CYS A 140 -33.94 -1.35 -4.23
C CYS A 140 -34.44 0.10 -4.23
N SER A 141 -35.51 0.38 -3.52
CA SER A 141 -36.10 1.72 -3.39
C SER A 141 -35.46 2.47 -2.18
N ASN A 142 -34.87 1.76 -1.24
CA ASN A 142 -34.24 2.33 -0.04
C ASN A 142 -33.26 1.34 0.61
N LEU A 143 -32.49 1.86 1.57
CA LEU A 143 -31.48 1.09 2.32
C LEU A 143 -32.08 -0.12 3.05
N GLU A 144 -33.28 0.01 3.62
CA GLU A 144 -33.94 -1.09 4.35
C GLU A 144 -34.26 -2.27 3.42
N GLU A 145 -34.66 -2.00 2.21
CA GLU A 145 -34.94 -3.02 1.20
C GLU A 145 -33.63 -3.73 0.78
N LEU A 146 -32.54 -2.97 0.57
CA LEU A 146 -31.24 -3.52 0.28
C LEU A 146 -30.76 -4.47 1.39
N LEU A 147 -30.87 -4.05 2.65
CA LEU A 147 -30.46 -4.89 3.79
C LEU A 147 -31.29 -6.17 3.89
N ARG A 148 -32.62 -6.10 3.66
CA ARG A 148 -33.47 -7.29 3.62
C ARG A 148 -33.09 -8.26 2.49
N ARG A 149 -32.73 -7.73 1.31
CA ARG A 149 -32.29 -8.56 0.18
C ARG A 149 -30.95 -9.22 0.46
N LEU A 150 -29.99 -8.49 1.05
CA LEU A 150 -28.73 -9.09 1.51
C LEU A 150 -28.96 -10.20 2.53
N GLN A 151 -29.89 -10.01 3.47
CA GLN A 151 -30.26 -11.07 4.43
C GLN A 151 -30.85 -12.31 3.75
N ARG A 152 -31.68 -12.13 2.71
CA ARG A 152 -32.20 -13.27 1.92
C ARG A 152 -31.10 -14.02 1.16
N GLU A 153 -30.00 -13.35 0.81
CA GLU A 153 -28.81 -13.98 0.23
C GLU A 153 -27.89 -14.60 1.27
N GLY A 154 -28.28 -14.63 2.55
CA GLY A 154 -27.55 -15.26 3.62
C GLY A 154 -26.56 -14.35 4.36
N TYR A 155 -26.52 -13.05 4.07
CA TYR A 155 -25.71 -12.13 4.83
C TYR A 155 -26.33 -11.82 6.18
N GLU A 156 -25.55 -11.88 7.23
CA GLU A 156 -25.96 -11.41 8.55
C GLU A 156 -25.69 -9.90 8.67
N ILE A 157 -26.69 -9.12 9.08
CA ILE A 157 -26.60 -7.67 9.20
C ILE A 157 -26.55 -7.27 10.67
N LYS A 158 -25.54 -6.50 11.03
CA LYS A 158 -25.40 -5.89 12.36
C LYS A 158 -25.54 -4.39 12.28
N ARG A 159 -26.51 -3.83 13.02
CA ARG A 159 -26.75 -2.40 13.15
C ARG A 159 -26.11 -1.89 14.44
N GLY A 160 -25.37 -0.81 14.34
CA GLY A 160 -24.72 -0.13 15.46
C GLY A 160 -24.36 1.29 15.03
N LYS A 161 -23.25 1.85 15.51
CA LYS A 161 -22.75 3.14 15.01
C LYS A 161 -22.54 3.14 13.48
N TYR A 162 -22.32 1.97 12.89
CA TYR A 162 -22.19 1.74 11.45
C TYR A 162 -22.81 0.41 11.09
N ILE A 163 -23.47 0.33 9.96
CA ILE A 163 -24.00 -0.92 9.43
C ILE A 163 -22.82 -1.81 9.01
N SER A 164 -22.92 -3.08 9.35
CA SER A 164 -21.91 -4.10 9.04
C SER A 164 -22.61 -5.37 8.56
N ALA A 165 -21.99 -6.05 7.62
CA ALA A 165 -22.47 -7.33 7.09
C ALA A 165 -21.38 -8.39 7.14
N ARG A 166 -21.77 -9.67 7.27
CA ARG A 166 -20.88 -10.81 7.09
C ARG A 166 -21.56 -11.90 6.29
N ALA A 167 -20.78 -12.60 5.47
CA ALA A 167 -21.22 -13.80 4.77
C ALA A 167 -21.31 -14.98 5.75
N PRO A 168 -22.07 -16.07 5.44
CA PRO A 168 -22.23 -17.22 6.32
C PRO A 168 -20.92 -17.91 6.71
N ASP A 169 -19.92 -17.89 5.82
CA ASP A 169 -18.60 -18.48 5.97
C ASP A 169 -17.53 -17.49 6.51
N GLN A 170 -17.96 -16.29 6.90
CA GLN A 170 -17.06 -15.23 7.39
C GLN A 170 -17.16 -15.11 8.93
N GLU A 171 -16.01 -15.08 9.62
CA GLU A 171 -16.01 -14.89 11.09
C GLU A 171 -16.28 -13.45 11.50
N ARG A 172 -15.73 -12.45 10.75
CA ARG A 172 -15.75 -11.05 11.16
C ARG A 172 -16.69 -10.24 10.30
N PHE A 173 -17.44 -9.33 10.94
CA PHE A 173 -18.28 -8.37 10.26
C PHE A 173 -17.44 -7.34 9.46
N THR A 174 -17.85 -7.08 8.23
CA THR A 174 -17.32 -6.01 7.38
C THR A 174 -18.23 -4.79 7.49
N ARG A 175 -17.70 -3.64 7.88
CA ARG A 175 -18.46 -2.37 7.92
C ARG A 175 -18.67 -1.87 6.49
N LEU A 176 -19.88 -1.51 6.10
CA LEU A 176 -20.20 -1.05 4.74
C LEU A 176 -19.32 0.13 4.34
N LYS A 177 -19.13 1.11 5.20
CA LYS A 177 -18.24 2.27 4.94
C LYS A 177 -16.78 1.92 4.58
N THR A 178 -16.33 0.67 4.84
CA THR A 178 -14.97 0.24 4.47
C THR A 178 -14.88 -0.30 3.05
N LEU A 179 -16.02 -0.39 2.36
CA LEU A 179 -16.11 -0.81 0.96
C LEU A 179 -15.84 0.37 -0.01
N GLY A 180 -16.05 1.60 0.44
CA GLY A 180 -15.85 2.83 -0.34
C GLY A 180 -16.77 3.95 0.14
N VAL A 181 -16.59 5.14 -0.42
CA VAL A 181 -17.41 6.33 -0.08
C VAL A 181 -18.88 6.16 -0.49
N ASP A 182 -19.15 5.44 -1.58
CA ASP A 182 -20.49 5.18 -2.13
C ASP A 182 -21.25 4.09 -1.35
N TYR A 183 -20.66 3.51 -0.29
CA TYR A 183 -21.23 2.43 0.53
C TYR A 183 -21.51 2.89 1.95
N THR A 184 -21.73 4.17 2.15
CA THR A 184 -22.16 4.76 3.44
C THR A 184 -23.67 4.79 3.52
N GLU A 185 -24.19 5.00 4.73
CA GLU A 185 -25.65 5.11 4.97
C GLU A 185 -26.24 6.39 4.36
N GLU A 186 -25.37 7.37 4.03
CA GLU A 186 -25.73 8.69 3.50
C GLU A 186 -25.61 8.77 1.96
N ALA A 187 -24.99 7.78 1.33
CA ALA A 187 -24.82 7.69 -0.12
C ALA A 187 -26.01 6.93 -0.75
#